data_bd663fb4343a53fee8af0462c4463c9a
#
_entry.id   bd663fb4343a53fee8af0462c4463c9a
#
_cell.length_a   1.000
_cell.length_b   1.000
_cell.length_c   1.000
_cell.angle_alpha   90.00
_cell.angle_beta   90.00
_cell.angle_gamma   90.00
#
_symmetry.space_group_name_H-M   'P 1'
#
loop_
_entity.id
_entity.type
_entity.pdbx_description
1 polymer ?
#
loop_
_entity_poly.entity_id
_entity_poly.type
_entity_poly.pdbx_seq_one_letter_code
_entity_poly.pdbx_strand_id
1 'polypeptide(L)'
;MDIGKKHNTIKTKEKIKSAFTELIMEKGFNNLSVVDISERAGINRGTFYLHYTDKYNLLETLETTIIQNLNEILRISELSNSNYHKFVFPHDKICDALNYIKSDFAFIKAISTPNGDPKFSIRVKQLLYRNLNLNIKHHTFFNIGPHIDYSKEILVSSVASIIMLWISRNGKDAPESIATLIEKVSDISPQILAL
;
A
#
# COMPACT_ATOMS: atom_id res chain seq x y z
N MET A 1 -7.09 1.00 -35.34
CA MET A 1 -5.68 0.58 -35.46
C MET A 1 -4.88 0.71 -34.15
N ASP A 2 -5.54 0.88 -32.99
CA ASP A 2 -4.90 1.23 -31.70
C ASP A 2 -4.95 0.13 -30.62
N ILE A 3 -5.81 -0.88 -30.76
CA ILE A 3 -6.00 -1.94 -29.74
C ILE A 3 -4.75 -2.84 -29.60
N GLY A 4 -4.10 -3.18 -30.71
CA GLY A 4 -2.90 -4.03 -30.71
C GLY A 4 -1.68 -3.36 -30.07
N LYS A 5 -1.46 -2.07 -30.27
CA LYS A 5 -0.38 -1.30 -29.64
C LYS A 5 -0.58 -1.18 -28.15
N LYS A 6 -1.81 -0.92 -27.71
CA LYS A 6 -2.16 -0.81 -26.28
C LYS A 6 -1.97 -2.14 -25.55
N HIS A 7 -2.37 -3.26 -26.15
CA HIS A 7 -2.18 -4.60 -25.58
C HIS A 7 -0.69 -4.96 -25.45
N ASN A 8 0.13 -4.64 -26.44
CA ASN A 8 1.57 -4.90 -26.40
C ASN A 8 2.28 -4.05 -25.33
N THR A 9 1.85 -2.80 -25.13
CA THR A 9 2.35 -1.91 -24.09
C THR A 9 2.06 -2.45 -22.68
N ILE A 10 0.84 -2.95 -22.43
CA ILE A 10 0.46 -3.53 -21.14
C ILE A 10 1.34 -4.76 -20.85
N LYS A 11 1.42 -5.67 -21.80
CA LYS A 11 2.21 -6.91 -21.68
C LYS A 11 3.71 -6.63 -21.41
N THR A 12 4.25 -5.59 -22.03
CA THR A 12 5.64 -5.16 -21.80
C THR A 12 5.83 -4.62 -20.39
N LYS A 13 4.92 -3.79 -19.89
CA LYS A 13 4.97 -3.26 -18.51
C LYS A 13 4.87 -4.38 -17.48
N GLU A 14 4.03 -5.38 -17.70
CA GLU A 14 3.91 -6.56 -16.83
C GLU A 14 5.23 -7.35 -16.79
N LYS A 15 5.88 -7.59 -17.94
CA LYS A 15 7.19 -8.25 -17.98
C LYS A 15 8.26 -7.47 -17.22
N ILE A 16 8.31 -6.15 -17.40
CA ILE A 16 9.25 -5.27 -16.69
C ILE A 16 8.99 -5.36 -15.17
N LYS A 17 7.74 -5.29 -14.73
CA LYS A 17 7.37 -5.36 -13.32
C LYS A 17 7.72 -6.71 -12.70
N SER A 18 7.45 -7.84 -13.39
CA SER A 18 7.80 -9.18 -12.92
C SER A 18 9.31 -9.32 -12.74
N ALA A 19 10.08 -8.97 -13.78
CA ALA A 19 11.54 -8.99 -13.74
C ALA A 19 12.12 -8.11 -12.62
N PHE A 20 11.56 -6.93 -12.44
CA PHE A 20 11.96 -5.99 -11.39
C PHE A 20 11.68 -6.54 -10.00
N THR A 21 10.51 -7.15 -9.80
CA THR A 21 10.11 -7.79 -8.53
C THR A 21 11.08 -8.92 -8.15
N GLU A 22 11.38 -9.82 -9.08
CA GLU A 22 12.32 -10.91 -8.88
C GLU A 22 13.70 -10.41 -8.51
N LEU A 23 14.21 -9.41 -9.23
CA LEU A 23 15.53 -8.83 -9.00
C LEU A 23 15.64 -8.10 -7.66
N ILE A 24 14.58 -7.41 -7.21
CA ILE A 24 14.56 -6.83 -5.86
C ILE A 24 14.70 -7.93 -4.80
N MET A 25 13.98 -9.04 -4.96
CA MET A 25 14.04 -10.16 -4.02
C MET A 25 15.39 -10.88 -4.03
N GLU A 26 16.03 -11.00 -5.19
CA GLU A 26 17.31 -11.71 -5.35
C GLU A 26 18.51 -10.91 -4.83
N LYS A 27 18.62 -9.64 -5.22
CA LYS A 27 19.82 -8.85 -4.98
C LYS A 27 19.58 -7.45 -4.37
N GLY A 28 18.33 -7.10 -4.15
CA GLY A 28 17.91 -5.82 -3.60
C GLY A 28 17.91 -4.68 -4.62
N PHE A 29 17.09 -3.65 -4.33
CA PHE A 29 16.89 -2.50 -5.23
C PHE A 29 18.17 -1.75 -5.57
N ASN A 30 19.08 -1.58 -4.60
CA ASN A 30 20.29 -0.81 -4.82
C ASN A 30 21.25 -1.47 -5.83
N ASN A 31 21.30 -2.80 -5.85
CA ASN A 31 22.26 -3.59 -6.63
C ASN A 31 21.78 -3.97 -8.02
N LEU A 32 20.55 -3.63 -8.40
CA LEU A 32 20.03 -3.92 -9.74
C LEU A 32 20.19 -2.73 -10.68
N SER A 33 20.29 -3.03 -11.97
CA SER A 33 20.42 -2.05 -13.06
C SER A 33 19.30 -2.22 -14.09
N VAL A 34 19.13 -1.21 -14.98
CA VAL A 34 18.23 -1.32 -16.15
C VAL A 34 18.64 -2.45 -17.08
N VAL A 35 19.94 -2.76 -17.14
CA VAL A 35 20.44 -3.90 -17.93
C VAL A 35 19.86 -5.22 -17.39
N ASP A 36 20.01 -5.43 -16.08
CA ASP A 36 19.46 -6.63 -15.41
C ASP A 36 17.95 -6.77 -15.64
N ILE A 37 17.20 -5.67 -15.49
CA ILE A 37 15.73 -5.67 -15.68
C ILE A 37 15.39 -6.04 -17.13
N SER A 38 16.09 -5.44 -18.11
CA SER A 38 15.82 -5.66 -19.52
C SER A 38 16.12 -7.11 -19.93
N GLU A 39 17.25 -7.65 -19.50
CA GLU A 39 17.65 -9.03 -19.73
C GLU A 39 16.66 -10.02 -19.10
N ARG A 40 16.30 -9.83 -17.84
CA ARG A 40 15.34 -10.67 -17.11
C ARG A 40 13.94 -10.60 -17.75
N ALA A 41 13.50 -9.42 -18.21
CA ALA A 41 12.22 -9.22 -18.86
C ALA A 41 12.18 -9.74 -20.31
N GLY A 42 13.33 -10.10 -20.89
CA GLY A 42 13.45 -10.53 -22.29
C GLY A 42 13.10 -9.40 -23.28
N ILE A 43 13.53 -8.16 -22.98
CA ILE A 43 13.29 -6.98 -23.82
C ILE A 43 14.60 -6.25 -24.13
N ASN A 44 14.58 -5.44 -25.21
CA ASN A 44 15.71 -4.55 -25.47
C ASN A 44 15.68 -3.35 -24.50
N ARG A 45 16.85 -2.83 -24.09
CA ARG A 45 16.98 -1.63 -23.25
C ARG A 45 16.23 -0.42 -23.82
N GLY A 46 16.23 -0.24 -25.15
CA GLY A 46 15.43 0.79 -25.81
C GLY A 46 13.94 0.66 -25.51
N THR A 47 13.43 -0.57 -25.43
CA THR A 47 12.04 -0.84 -25.04
C THR A 47 11.75 -0.46 -23.60
N PHE A 48 12.70 -0.68 -22.67
CA PHE A 48 12.57 -0.19 -21.30
C PHE A 48 12.43 1.32 -21.26
N TYR A 49 13.32 2.04 -21.96
CA TYR A 49 13.35 3.51 -21.99
C TYR A 49 12.13 4.16 -22.69
N LEU A 50 11.34 3.40 -23.44
CA LEU A 50 10.03 3.86 -23.94
C LEU A 50 8.99 3.98 -22.83
N HIS A 51 9.20 3.31 -21.67
CA HIS A 51 8.24 3.25 -20.58
C HIS A 51 8.71 3.97 -19.31
N TYR A 52 10.02 3.91 -19.02
CA TYR A 52 10.61 4.42 -17.77
C TYR A 52 11.98 5.04 -18.05
N THR A 53 12.28 6.15 -17.40
CA THR A 53 13.57 6.84 -17.59
C THR A 53 14.72 6.09 -16.93
N ASP A 54 14.47 5.43 -15.80
CA ASP A 54 15.41 4.65 -15.03
C ASP A 54 14.70 3.72 -14.03
N LYS A 55 15.47 3.00 -13.20
CA LYS A 55 14.92 2.09 -12.17
C LYS A 55 14.18 2.82 -11.05
N TYR A 56 14.55 4.07 -10.76
CA TYR A 56 13.89 4.88 -9.71
C TYR A 56 12.53 5.35 -10.20
N ASN A 57 12.43 5.80 -11.44
CA ASN A 57 11.16 6.17 -12.07
C ASN A 57 10.22 4.97 -12.19
N LEU A 58 10.74 3.78 -12.52
CA LEU A 58 9.97 2.53 -12.50
C LEU A 58 9.40 2.25 -11.11
N LEU A 59 10.23 2.28 -10.07
CA LEU A 59 9.81 2.06 -8.68
C LEU A 59 8.74 3.08 -8.27
N GLU A 60 9.01 4.37 -8.45
CA GLU A 60 8.10 5.46 -8.10
C GLU A 60 6.74 5.34 -8.81
N THR A 61 6.75 5.00 -10.10
CA THR A 61 5.52 4.81 -10.89
C THR A 61 4.67 3.67 -10.32
N LEU A 62 5.30 2.53 -10.02
CA LEU A 62 4.60 1.36 -9.49
C LEU A 62 4.07 1.62 -8.07
N GLU A 63 4.87 2.22 -7.19
CA GLU A 63 4.45 2.56 -5.84
C GLU A 63 3.33 3.60 -5.82
N THR A 64 3.44 4.63 -6.66
CA THR A 64 2.40 5.66 -6.79
C THR A 64 1.06 5.04 -7.18
N THR A 65 1.09 4.09 -8.11
CA THR A 65 -0.11 3.35 -8.53
C THR A 65 -0.73 2.58 -7.36
N ILE A 66 0.09 1.88 -6.56
CA ILE A 66 -0.39 1.14 -5.39
C ILE A 66 -1.00 2.09 -4.36
N ILE A 67 -0.31 3.16 -4.02
CA ILE A 67 -0.78 4.13 -3.01
C ILE A 67 -2.06 4.83 -3.48
N GLN A 68 -2.17 5.16 -4.76
CA GLN A 68 -3.41 5.74 -5.32
C GLN A 68 -4.58 4.77 -5.25
N ASN A 69 -4.40 3.52 -5.65
CA ASN A 69 -5.46 2.52 -5.59
C ASN A 69 -5.89 2.23 -4.15
N LEU A 70 -4.94 2.10 -3.22
CA LEU A 70 -5.25 1.95 -1.80
C LEU A 70 -5.99 3.18 -1.23
N ASN A 71 -5.62 4.39 -1.66
CA ASN A 71 -6.30 5.60 -1.24
C ASN A 71 -7.76 5.63 -1.72
N GLU A 72 -8.02 5.22 -2.97
CA GLU A 72 -9.39 5.14 -3.49
C GLU A 72 -10.22 4.06 -2.75
N ILE A 73 -9.63 2.92 -2.45
CA ILE A 73 -10.29 1.85 -1.68
C ILE A 73 -10.64 2.31 -0.26
N LEU A 74 -9.70 2.97 0.42
CA LEU A 74 -9.87 3.39 1.82
C LEU A 74 -10.73 4.66 1.96
N ARG A 75 -10.98 5.38 0.87
CA ARG A 75 -11.79 6.58 0.88
C ARG A 75 -13.25 6.24 1.18
N ILE A 76 -13.78 6.81 2.25
CA ILE A 76 -15.20 6.76 2.57
C ILE A 76 -15.89 7.87 1.79
N SER A 77 -16.88 7.53 0.95
CA SER A 77 -17.71 8.55 0.31
C SER A 77 -18.71 9.12 1.32
N GLU A 78 -18.94 10.43 1.28
CA GLU A 78 -19.93 11.11 2.13
C GLU A 78 -21.35 10.56 1.98
N LEU A 79 -21.60 9.81 0.90
CA LEU A 79 -22.88 9.15 0.61
C LEU A 79 -23.02 7.77 1.24
N SER A 80 -22.01 7.29 1.95
CA SER A 80 -22.04 5.97 2.59
C SER A 80 -22.93 6.01 3.84
N ASN A 81 -23.79 5.00 3.99
CA ASN A 81 -24.78 4.84 5.07
C ASN A 81 -24.21 5.16 6.46
N SER A 82 -25.05 5.66 7.35
CA SER A 82 -24.78 6.09 8.73
C SER A 82 -23.97 5.11 9.59
N ASN A 83 -23.85 3.84 9.22
CA ASN A 83 -23.07 2.83 9.93
C ASN A 83 -21.55 2.98 9.75
N TYR A 84 -21.07 3.64 8.67
CA TYR A 84 -19.63 3.88 8.45
C TYR A 84 -19.07 4.95 9.40
N HIS A 85 -19.92 5.77 10.02
CA HIS A 85 -19.47 6.80 10.97
C HIS A 85 -19.01 6.25 12.32
N LYS A 86 -19.13 4.94 12.55
CA LYS A 86 -18.74 4.30 13.83
C LYS A 86 -17.26 3.91 13.87
N PHE A 87 -16.64 3.62 12.71
CA PHE A 87 -15.28 3.09 12.64
C PHE A 87 -14.36 4.01 11.86
N VAL A 88 -13.18 4.26 12.40
CA VAL A 88 -12.13 5.07 11.76
C VAL A 88 -11.63 4.39 10.49
N PHE A 89 -11.54 3.06 10.53
CA PHE A 89 -11.22 2.20 9.40
C PHE A 89 -12.30 1.11 9.31
N PRO A 90 -13.32 1.27 8.46
CA PRO A 90 -14.37 0.28 8.28
C PRO A 90 -13.82 -1.07 7.83
N HIS A 91 -14.34 -2.15 8.42
CA HIS A 91 -13.87 -3.52 8.21
C HIS A 91 -13.85 -3.93 6.73
N ASP A 92 -14.90 -3.63 5.98
CA ASP A 92 -15.00 -3.92 4.55
C ASP A 92 -13.91 -3.20 3.74
N LYS A 93 -13.64 -1.92 4.04
CA LYS A 93 -12.59 -1.14 3.39
C LYS A 93 -11.19 -1.68 3.68
N ILE A 94 -10.96 -2.13 4.91
CA ILE A 94 -9.71 -2.79 5.27
C ILE A 94 -9.59 -4.12 4.53
N CYS A 95 -10.64 -4.94 4.49
CA CYS A 95 -10.66 -6.19 3.73
C CYS A 95 -10.34 -5.96 2.25
N ASP A 96 -10.98 -4.98 1.62
CA ASP A 96 -10.74 -4.62 0.22
C ASP A 96 -9.29 -4.19 -0.01
N ALA A 97 -8.72 -3.38 0.88
CA ALA A 97 -7.32 -2.95 0.81
C ALA A 97 -6.35 -4.13 0.96
N LEU A 98 -6.61 -5.05 1.89
CA LEU A 98 -5.78 -6.24 2.09
C LEU A 98 -5.90 -7.22 0.91
N ASN A 99 -7.09 -7.37 0.32
CA ASN A 99 -7.28 -8.17 -0.89
C ASN A 99 -6.57 -7.54 -2.10
N TYR A 100 -6.59 -6.21 -2.22
CA TYR A 100 -5.80 -5.51 -3.23
C TYR A 100 -4.30 -5.77 -3.03
N ILE A 101 -3.77 -5.68 -1.80
CA ILE A 101 -2.38 -6.05 -1.49
C ILE A 101 -2.10 -7.49 -1.90
N LYS A 102 -3.03 -8.43 -1.65
CA LYS A 102 -2.90 -9.82 -2.08
C LYS A 102 -2.83 -9.99 -3.59
N SER A 103 -3.56 -9.19 -4.35
CA SER A 103 -3.57 -9.28 -5.82
C SER A 103 -2.22 -8.93 -6.46
N ASP A 104 -1.39 -8.15 -5.78
CA ASP A 104 -0.04 -7.76 -6.23
C ASP A 104 1.04 -8.08 -5.19
N PHE A 105 0.83 -9.20 -4.47
CA PHE A 105 1.56 -9.51 -3.25
C PHE A 105 3.07 -9.62 -3.45
N ALA A 106 3.51 -10.24 -4.54
CA ALA A 106 4.93 -10.45 -4.81
C ALA A 106 5.70 -9.13 -4.88
N PHE A 107 5.17 -8.16 -5.63
CA PHE A 107 5.79 -6.84 -5.76
C PHE A 107 5.73 -6.04 -4.46
N ILE A 108 4.55 -5.97 -3.81
CA ILE A 108 4.38 -5.24 -2.56
C ILE A 108 5.30 -5.81 -1.47
N LYS A 109 5.42 -7.15 -1.39
CA LYS A 109 6.37 -7.78 -0.48
C LYS A 109 7.81 -7.40 -0.80
N ALA A 110 8.22 -7.47 -2.08
CA ALA A 110 9.57 -7.14 -2.50
C ALA A 110 9.99 -5.74 -2.05
N ILE A 111 9.14 -4.72 -2.32
CA ILE A 111 9.43 -3.33 -1.93
C ILE A 111 9.34 -3.08 -0.43
N SER A 112 8.57 -3.90 0.32
CA SER A 112 8.42 -3.80 1.77
C SER A 112 9.59 -4.38 2.55
N THR A 113 10.52 -5.09 1.90
CA THR A 113 11.71 -5.64 2.56
C THR A 113 12.76 -4.56 2.83
N PRO A 114 13.71 -4.78 3.76
CA PRO A 114 14.85 -3.86 3.97
C PRO A 114 15.67 -3.62 2.71
N ASN A 115 15.70 -4.59 1.79
CA ASN A 115 16.42 -4.51 0.51
C ASN A 115 15.56 -3.90 -0.62
N GLY A 116 14.29 -3.58 -0.36
CA GLY A 116 13.36 -2.93 -1.29
C GLY A 116 13.44 -1.39 -1.21
N ASP A 117 12.30 -0.73 -0.92
CA ASP A 117 12.28 0.72 -0.66
C ASP A 117 12.07 1.02 0.84
N PRO A 118 13.09 1.54 1.54
CA PRO A 118 12.93 1.94 2.95
C PRO A 118 11.86 3.00 3.17
N LYS A 119 11.48 3.77 2.13
CA LYS A 119 10.45 4.81 2.20
C LYS A 119 9.04 4.28 2.04
N PHE A 120 8.87 3.03 1.57
CA PHE A 120 7.53 2.48 1.34
C PHE A 120 6.67 2.44 2.62
N SER A 121 7.25 2.02 3.74
CA SER A 121 6.55 2.02 5.03
C SER A 121 6.10 3.43 5.47
N ILE A 122 6.90 4.45 5.16
CA ILE A 122 6.55 5.85 5.44
C ILE A 122 5.37 6.28 4.56
N ARG A 123 5.37 5.91 3.28
CA ARG A 123 4.26 6.20 2.36
C ARG A 123 2.96 5.52 2.80
N VAL A 124 3.03 4.29 3.31
CA VAL A 124 1.87 3.59 3.89
C VAL A 124 1.35 4.34 5.11
N LYS A 125 2.21 4.77 6.03
CA LYS A 125 1.81 5.60 7.17
C LYS A 125 1.14 6.90 6.73
N GLN A 126 1.70 7.60 5.77
CA GLN A 126 1.13 8.84 5.23
C GLN A 126 -0.25 8.63 4.61
N LEU A 127 -0.44 7.50 3.90
CA LEU A 127 -1.74 7.11 3.36
C LEU A 127 -2.77 6.90 4.48
N LEU A 128 -2.40 6.16 5.54
CA LEU A 128 -3.26 5.93 6.69
C LEU A 128 -3.60 7.24 7.43
N TYR A 129 -2.62 8.13 7.63
CA TYR A 129 -2.84 9.47 8.22
C TYR A 129 -3.83 10.30 7.42
N ARG A 130 -3.70 10.31 6.08
CA ARG A 130 -4.60 11.05 5.22
C ARG A 130 -6.04 10.57 5.37
N ASN A 131 -6.25 9.26 5.31
CA ASN A 131 -7.58 8.67 5.42
C ASN A 131 -8.15 8.81 6.84
N LEU A 132 -7.32 8.68 7.88
CA LEU A 132 -7.70 8.94 9.26
C LEU A 132 -8.21 10.37 9.45
N ASN A 133 -7.49 11.38 8.97
CA ASN A 133 -7.88 12.79 9.12
C ASN A 133 -9.17 13.13 8.36
N LEU A 134 -9.41 12.49 7.21
CA LEU A 134 -10.67 12.65 6.46
C LEU A 134 -11.84 12.06 7.26
N ASN A 135 -11.64 10.89 7.85
CA ASN A 135 -12.68 10.18 8.57
C ASN A 135 -13.00 10.81 9.93
N ILE A 136 -12.00 11.31 10.68
CA ILE A 136 -12.20 11.95 12.00
C ILE A 136 -13.11 13.19 11.93
N LYS A 137 -13.11 13.94 10.82
CA LYS A 137 -13.99 15.10 10.66
C LYS A 137 -15.49 14.75 10.80
N HIS A 138 -15.84 13.48 10.61
CA HIS A 138 -17.20 12.97 10.71
C HIS A 138 -17.47 12.20 12.01
N HIS A 139 -16.46 12.09 12.91
CA HIS A 139 -16.58 11.31 14.16
C HIS A 139 -16.52 12.22 15.40
N THR A 140 -17.61 12.26 16.16
CA THR A 140 -17.69 12.94 17.46
C THR A 140 -16.86 12.26 18.56
N PHE A 141 -16.40 11.02 18.35
CA PHE A 141 -15.66 10.23 19.35
C PHE A 141 -14.20 10.66 19.57
N PHE A 142 -13.63 11.46 18.67
CA PHE A 142 -12.24 11.94 18.78
C PHE A 142 -12.11 13.29 19.48
N ASN A 143 -13.01 13.60 20.40
CA ASN A 143 -12.81 14.75 21.28
C ASN A 143 -11.80 14.40 22.41
N ILE A 144 -10.66 13.89 22.01
CA ILE A 144 -9.58 13.42 22.89
C ILE A 144 -8.65 14.60 23.18
N GLY A 145 -9.14 15.62 23.86
CA GLY A 145 -8.33 16.66 24.49
C GLY A 145 -7.01 17.06 23.78
N PRO A 146 -6.03 17.59 24.51
CA PRO A 146 -4.77 18.10 23.92
C PRO A 146 -3.83 17.02 23.35
N HIS A 147 -4.12 15.73 23.53
CA HIS A 147 -3.24 14.61 23.14
C HIS A 147 -3.66 13.90 21.85
N ILE A 148 -4.56 14.48 21.05
CA ILE A 148 -5.11 13.88 19.83
C ILE A 148 -4.03 13.45 18.83
N ASP A 149 -2.94 14.20 18.72
CA ASP A 149 -1.87 13.88 17.75
C ASP A 149 -1.08 12.63 18.15
N TYR A 150 -0.87 12.42 19.47
CA TYR A 150 -0.26 11.17 19.97
C TYR A 150 -1.18 9.98 19.73
N SER A 151 -2.48 10.14 19.92
CA SER A 151 -3.49 9.10 19.68
C SER A 151 -3.52 8.68 18.22
N LYS A 152 -3.47 9.64 17.29
CA LYS A 152 -3.38 9.38 15.86
C LYS A 152 -2.09 8.65 15.50
N GLU A 153 -0.94 9.07 16.06
CA GLU A 153 0.34 8.41 15.80
C GLU A 153 0.33 6.96 16.27
N ILE A 154 -0.18 6.69 17.48
CA ILE A 154 -0.29 5.34 18.03
C ILE A 154 -1.15 4.47 17.13
N LEU A 155 -2.34 4.95 16.75
CA LEU A 155 -3.26 4.21 15.90
C LEU A 155 -2.65 3.91 14.52
N VAL A 156 -2.15 4.93 13.83
CA VAL A 156 -1.56 4.76 12.50
C VAL A 156 -0.35 3.84 12.54
N SER A 157 0.51 4.00 13.55
CA SER A 157 1.69 3.14 13.72
C SER A 157 1.29 1.69 14.00
N SER A 158 0.28 1.45 14.83
CA SER A 158 -0.22 0.10 15.13
C SER A 158 -0.77 -0.57 13.87
N VAL A 159 -1.63 0.13 13.12
CA VAL A 159 -2.21 -0.38 11.88
C VAL A 159 -1.12 -0.67 10.84
N ALA A 160 -0.21 0.27 10.63
CA ALA A 160 0.92 0.08 9.70
C ALA A 160 1.77 -1.12 10.10
N SER A 161 2.08 -1.28 11.39
CA SER A 161 2.88 -2.40 11.91
C SER A 161 2.18 -3.75 11.70
N ILE A 162 0.86 -3.82 11.91
CA ILE A 162 0.07 -5.05 11.64
C ILE A 162 0.16 -5.42 10.15
N ILE A 163 -0.04 -4.46 9.26
CA ILE A 163 0.01 -4.69 7.81
C ILE A 163 1.42 -5.16 7.39
N MET A 164 2.47 -4.47 7.85
CA MET A 164 3.85 -4.82 7.52
C MET A 164 4.25 -6.21 8.07
N LEU A 165 3.81 -6.54 9.28
CA LEU A 165 4.02 -7.87 9.86
C LEU A 165 3.30 -8.96 9.04
N TRP A 166 2.06 -8.70 8.63
CA TRP A 166 1.29 -9.61 7.78
C TRP A 166 1.98 -9.85 6.42
N ILE A 167 2.47 -8.78 5.76
CA ILE A 167 3.24 -8.88 4.51
C ILE A 167 4.52 -9.70 4.74
N SER A 168 5.27 -9.43 5.83
CA SER A 168 6.51 -10.15 6.15
C SER A 168 6.30 -11.65 6.38
N ARG A 169 5.12 -12.02 6.90
CA ARG A 169 4.67 -13.41 7.10
C ARG A 169 4.03 -14.03 5.86
N ASN A 170 4.27 -13.48 4.69
CA ASN A 170 3.74 -13.97 3.40
C ASN A 170 2.20 -13.87 3.26
N GLY A 171 1.56 -12.96 3.96
CA GLY A 171 0.10 -12.83 3.90
C GLY A 171 -0.63 -14.11 4.31
N LYS A 172 -0.05 -14.87 5.28
CA LYS A 172 -0.50 -16.23 5.66
C LYS A 172 -1.89 -16.22 6.28
N ASP A 173 -2.18 -15.20 7.05
CA ASP A 173 -3.50 -15.05 7.67
C ASP A 173 -4.51 -14.49 6.65
N ALA A 174 -5.78 -14.84 6.82
CA ALA A 174 -6.85 -14.35 5.95
C ALA A 174 -7.01 -12.81 6.11
N PRO A 175 -7.28 -12.07 5.02
CA PRO A 175 -7.52 -10.63 5.08
C PRO A 175 -8.59 -10.24 6.09
N GLU A 176 -9.65 -11.02 6.20
CA GLU A 176 -10.77 -10.81 7.13
C GLU A 176 -10.31 -10.86 8.59
N SER A 177 -9.41 -11.78 8.92
CA SER A 177 -8.84 -11.91 10.28
C SER A 177 -7.98 -10.70 10.64
N ILE A 178 -7.17 -10.22 9.70
CA ILE A 178 -6.34 -9.03 9.87
C ILE A 178 -7.20 -7.77 9.94
N ALA A 179 -8.25 -7.65 9.13
CA ALA A 179 -9.19 -6.56 9.19
C ALA A 179 -9.89 -6.49 10.57
N THR A 180 -10.34 -7.63 11.09
CA THR A 180 -10.93 -7.72 12.44
C THR A 180 -9.93 -7.27 13.53
N LEU A 181 -8.65 -7.63 13.39
CA LEU A 181 -7.61 -7.20 14.33
C LEU A 181 -7.41 -5.68 14.27
N ILE A 182 -7.32 -5.11 13.06
CA ILE A 182 -7.17 -3.66 12.86
C ILE A 182 -8.38 -2.90 13.43
N GLU A 183 -9.59 -3.38 13.20
CA GLU A 183 -10.82 -2.79 13.74
C GLU A 183 -10.77 -2.75 15.28
N LYS A 184 -10.45 -3.86 15.93
CA LYS A 184 -10.30 -3.93 17.39
C LYS A 184 -9.25 -2.96 17.92
N VAL A 185 -8.10 -2.84 17.27
CA VAL A 185 -7.05 -1.89 17.67
C VAL A 185 -7.54 -0.45 17.51
N SER A 186 -8.32 -0.19 16.47
CA SER A 186 -8.90 1.14 16.22
C SER A 186 -9.95 1.54 17.27
N ASP A 187 -10.69 0.57 17.82
CA ASP A 187 -11.69 0.82 18.86
C ASP A 187 -11.07 1.04 20.26
N ILE A 188 -9.96 0.39 20.55
CA ILE A 188 -9.30 0.46 21.86
C ILE A 188 -8.47 1.76 21.99
N SER A 189 -7.82 2.19 20.92
CA SER A 189 -6.86 3.29 20.93
C SER A 189 -7.41 4.62 21.48
N PRO A 190 -8.63 5.08 21.14
CA PRO A 190 -9.20 6.31 21.67
C PRO A 190 -9.56 6.22 23.16
N GLN A 191 -9.96 5.05 23.67
CA GLN A 191 -10.41 4.86 25.04
C GLN A 191 -9.27 4.86 26.05
N ILE A 192 -8.11 4.32 25.65
CA ILE A 192 -6.90 4.28 26.51
C ILE A 192 -6.28 5.68 26.67
N LEU A 193 -6.47 6.56 25.70
CA LEU A 193 -5.82 7.87 25.64
C LEU A 193 -6.72 9.02 26.10
N ALA A 194 -7.98 8.72 26.48
CA ALA A 194 -8.93 9.66 27.08
C ALA A 194 -8.72 9.85 28.59
N LEU A 195 -7.70 9.20 29.19
CA LEU A 195 -7.26 9.36 30.59
C LEU A 195 -6.25 10.52 30.67
#